data_16fa648c01e19aae2cfed404ad29e981
#
_entry.id   16fa648c01e19aae2cfed404ad29e981
#
_cell.length_a   1.000
_cell.length_b   1.000
_cell.length_c   1.000
_cell.angle_alpha   90.00
_cell.angle_beta   90.00
_cell.angle_gamma   90.00
#
_symmetry.space_group_name_H-M   'P 1'
#
loop_
_entity.id
_entity.type
_entity.pdbx_description
1 polymer ?
#
loop_
_entity_poly.entity_id
_entity_poly.type
_entity_poly.pdbx_seq_one_letter_code
_entity_poly.pdbx_strand_id
1 'polypeptide(L)'
;VEVGERRLEIGDCAGPKSAENVLLHPDVESAVFEAGRGGILREGLGFDRCDVAIVTNIGEADHLGQSDIQTPEQMFMVKRSAVDVVLPGGAKVLKADDPIVADMAPLGRGEAILFAIDPAHPLIAQRRAENGRAVFVEDGVITVAEGGWDTPVVPVAEVPLTHGGRAPFQIEN
;
A
#
# COMPACT_ATOMS: atom_id res chain seq x y z
N VAL A 1 -16.82 -2.16 8.03
CA VAL A 1 -15.89 -2.45 9.14
C VAL A 1 -16.33 -3.71 9.85
N GLU A 2 -15.43 -4.63 10.03
CA GLU A 2 -15.65 -5.87 10.77
C GLU A 2 -14.53 -6.04 11.81
N VAL A 3 -14.91 -6.53 12.99
CA VAL A 3 -13.98 -6.90 14.06
C VAL A 3 -14.31 -8.33 14.48
N GLY A 4 -13.42 -9.27 14.19
CA GLY A 4 -13.69 -10.70 14.28
C GLY A 4 -14.88 -11.07 13.38
N GLU A 5 -15.90 -11.71 13.94
CA GLU A 5 -17.14 -12.06 13.24
C GLU A 5 -18.25 -10.99 13.31
N ARG A 6 -17.97 -9.86 13.99
CA ARG A 6 -18.96 -8.81 14.25
C ARG A 6 -18.79 -7.66 13.27
N ARG A 7 -19.84 -7.37 12.49
CA ARG A 7 -19.92 -6.18 11.66
C ARG A 7 -20.28 -4.95 12.50
N LEU A 8 -19.38 -3.96 12.53
CA LEU A 8 -19.58 -2.70 13.27
C LEU A 8 -20.18 -1.62 12.39
N GLU A 9 -19.83 -1.57 11.11
CA GLU A 9 -20.22 -0.48 10.21
C GLU A 9 -20.45 -1.00 8.79
N ILE A 10 -21.42 -0.42 8.08
CA ILE A 10 -21.79 -0.76 6.69
C ILE A 10 -21.67 0.50 5.85
N GLY A 11 -21.05 0.38 4.67
CA GLY A 11 -20.90 1.46 3.70
C GLY A 11 -19.44 1.75 3.37
N ASP A 12 -19.17 2.96 2.90
CA ASP A 12 -17.81 3.44 2.67
C ASP A 12 -17.13 3.73 4.02
N CYS A 13 -16.22 2.85 4.41
CA CYS A 13 -15.52 2.88 5.68
C CYS A 13 -14.04 3.29 5.53
N ALA A 14 -13.66 3.88 4.39
CA ALA A 14 -12.29 4.35 4.11
C ALA A 14 -11.94 5.68 4.81
N GLY A 15 -12.76 6.11 5.77
CA GLY A 15 -12.59 7.37 6.50
C GLY A 15 -11.96 7.21 7.88
N PRO A 16 -11.40 8.29 8.45
CA PRO A 16 -10.70 8.28 9.73
C PRO A 16 -11.59 7.88 10.91
N LYS A 17 -12.89 8.19 10.90
CA LYS A 17 -13.84 7.77 11.96
C LYS A 17 -13.95 6.24 12.04
N SER A 18 -13.96 5.56 10.90
CA SER A 18 -13.99 4.10 10.88
C SER A 18 -12.71 3.51 11.46
N ALA A 19 -11.55 4.11 11.17
CA ALA A 19 -10.28 3.74 11.77
C ALA A 19 -10.27 3.93 13.29
N GLU A 20 -10.72 5.09 13.78
CA GLU A 20 -10.85 5.38 15.20
C GLU A 20 -11.75 4.39 15.92
N ASN A 21 -12.93 4.06 15.35
CA ASN A 21 -13.87 3.10 15.93
C ASN A 21 -13.24 1.71 16.09
N VAL A 22 -12.44 1.27 15.12
CA VAL A 22 -11.72 -0.01 15.19
C VAL A 22 -10.62 0.04 16.24
N LEU A 23 -9.80 1.10 16.24
CA LEU A 23 -8.67 1.23 17.18
C LEU A 23 -9.11 1.38 18.64
N LEU A 24 -10.30 1.90 18.90
CA LEU A 24 -10.88 2.00 20.24
C LEU A 24 -11.55 0.69 20.70
N HIS A 25 -11.74 -0.28 19.82
CA HIS A 25 -12.39 -1.53 20.19
C HIS A 25 -11.45 -2.43 21.01
N PRO A 26 -11.88 -2.92 22.18
CA PRO A 26 -11.00 -3.62 23.13
C PRO A 26 -10.46 -4.97 22.64
N ASP A 27 -11.13 -5.58 21.67
CA ASP A 27 -10.74 -6.91 21.12
C ASP A 27 -9.85 -6.80 19.89
N VAL A 28 -9.44 -5.58 19.46
CA VAL A 28 -8.59 -5.38 18.30
C VAL A 28 -7.12 -5.38 18.71
N GLU A 29 -6.38 -6.36 18.21
CA GLU A 29 -4.92 -6.46 18.40
C GLU A 29 -4.15 -5.96 17.18
N SER A 30 -4.74 -6.07 15.98
CA SER A 30 -4.18 -5.58 14.71
C SER A 30 -5.29 -5.13 13.77
N ALA A 31 -5.00 -4.15 12.90
CA ALA A 31 -5.95 -3.62 11.96
C ALA A 31 -5.30 -3.28 10.62
N VAL A 32 -6.08 -3.42 9.55
CA VAL A 32 -5.74 -2.97 8.20
C VAL A 32 -6.78 -1.96 7.76
N PHE A 33 -6.33 -0.76 7.39
CA PHE A 33 -7.22 0.33 6.97
C PHE A 33 -6.98 0.73 5.53
N GLU A 34 -8.05 0.96 4.80
CA GLU A 34 -8.02 1.74 3.58
C GLU A 34 -8.14 3.23 3.96
N ALA A 35 -7.16 4.04 3.53
CA ALA A 35 -7.15 5.47 3.76
C ALA A 35 -7.54 6.22 2.47
N GLY A 36 -8.83 6.50 2.34
CA GLY A 36 -9.37 7.24 1.21
C GLY A 36 -8.94 8.71 1.21
N ARG A 37 -8.53 9.24 0.04
CA ARG A 37 -8.12 10.63 -0.16
C ARG A 37 -9.06 11.64 0.51
N GLY A 38 -10.37 11.49 0.28
CA GLY A 38 -11.37 12.41 0.82
C GLY A 38 -11.40 12.43 2.35
N GLY A 39 -11.15 11.29 3.01
CA GLY A 39 -11.00 11.19 4.46
C GLY A 39 -9.76 11.93 4.93
N ILE A 40 -8.61 11.65 4.31
CA ILE A 40 -7.32 12.27 4.65
C ILE A 40 -7.41 13.80 4.57
N LEU A 41 -8.01 14.34 3.52
CA LEU A 41 -8.13 15.79 3.32
C LEU A 41 -9.04 16.49 4.32
N ARG A 42 -10.07 15.80 4.80
CA ARG A 42 -11.04 16.40 5.72
C ARG A 42 -10.69 16.26 7.19
N GLU A 43 -10.18 15.10 7.56
CA GLU A 43 -10.05 14.70 8.97
C GLU A 43 -8.71 14.00 9.29
N GLY A 44 -7.82 13.83 8.30
CA GLY A 44 -6.56 13.10 8.47
C GLY A 44 -6.73 11.60 8.36
N LEU A 45 -5.80 10.85 8.96
CA LEU A 45 -5.76 9.38 8.89
C LEU A 45 -6.62 8.68 9.95
N GLY A 46 -6.93 9.35 11.06
CA GLY A 46 -7.56 8.74 12.23
C GLY A 46 -6.58 7.95 13.12
N PHE A 47 -5.28 8.00 12.80
CA PHE A 47 -4.18 7.43 13.59
C PHE A 47 -2.91 8.24 13.33
N ASP A 48 -1.96 8.18 14.27
CA ASP A 48 -0.72 8.97 14.26
C ASP A 48 0.54 8.14 13.93
N ARG A 49 0.41 6.82 13.81
CA ARG A 49 1.50 5.88 13.46
C ARG A 49 0.95 4.57 12.93
N CYS A 50 1.77 3.89 12.11
CA CYS A 50 1.50 2.55 11.62
C CYS A 50 2.80 1.75 11.46
N ASP A 51 2.68 0.43 11.45
CA ASP A 51 3.81 -0.46 11.18
C ASP A 51 4.07 -0.58 9.69
N VAL A 52 3.01 -0.57 8.87
CA VAL A 52 3.10 -0.70 7.42
C VAL A 52 2.18 0.30 6.74
N ALA A 53 2.71 1.03 5.74
CA ALA A 53 1.93 1.80 4.80
C ALA A 53 2.10 1.23 3.38
N ILE A 54 1.00 1.11 2.63
CA ILE A 54 1.01 0.63 1.24
C ILE A 54 0.48 1.75 0.35
N VAL A 55 1.21 2.10 -0.71
CA VAL A 55 0.76 3.03 -1.75
C VAL A 55 0.81 2.31 -3.10
N THR A 56 -0.35 2.00 -3.64
CA THR A 56 -0.48 1.20 -4.86
C THR A 56 -0.31 2.00 -6.14
N ASN A 57 -0.82 3.22 -6.18
CA ASN A 57 -0.67 4.13 -7.33
C ASN A 57 -1.03 5.56 -6.97
N ILE A 58 -0.60 6.51 -7.81
CA ILE A 58 -1.08 7.89 -7.80
C ILE A 58 -1.73 8.25 -9.14
N GLY A 59 -1.45 7.53 -10.22
CA GLY A 59 -2.08 7.65 -11.54
C GLY A 59 -2.20 9.08 -12.08
N GLU A 60 -2.00 9.28 -13.37
CA GLU A 60 -2.07 10.61 -14.01
C GLU A 60 -3.45 11.28 -13.90
N ALA A 61 -4.51 10.49 -13.73
CA ALA A 61 -5.89 10.97 -13.69
C ALA A 61 -6.63 10.61 -12.39
N ASP A 62 -5.92 10.13 -11.35
CA ASP A 62 -6.54 9.64 -10.14
C ASP A 62 -7.27 10.77 -9.39
N HIS A 63 -8.56 10.91 -9.72
CA HIS A 63 -9.48 11.85 -9.07
C HIS A 63 -9.04 13.32 -9.06
N LEU A 64 -8.27 13.78 -10.05
CA LEU A 64 -7.93 15.20 -10.21
C LEU A 64 -9.20 16.03 -10.45
N GLY A 65 -9.20 17.27 -9.94
CA GLY A 65 -10.34 18.18 -10.03
C GLY A 65 -11.37 18.04 -8.90
N GLN A 66 -11.15 17.15 -7.93
CA GLN A 66 -12.00 17.01 -6.74
C GLN A 66 -11.26 17.43 -5.47
N SER A 67 -11.96 18.12 -4.56
CA SER A 67 -11.45 18.57 -3.27
C SER A 67 -10.18 19.42 -3.39
N ASP A 68 -10.13 20.30 -4.40
CA ASP A 68 -9.03 21.20 -4.71
C ASP A 68 -7.69 20.52 -5.07
N ILE A 69 -7.70 19.21 -5.29
CA ILE A 69 -6.55 18.46 -5.81
C ILE A 69 -6.59 18.48 -7.33
N GLN A 70 -5.67 19.21 -7.96
CA GLN A 70 -5.64 19.42 -9.40
C GLN A 70 -4.41 18.81 -10.09
N THR A 71 -3.38 18.45 -9.31
CA THR A 71 -2.13 17.94 -9.86
C THR A 71 -1.69 16.64 -9.16
N PRO A 72 -0.91 15.79 -9.85
CA PRO A 72 -0.30 14.60 -9.25
C PRO A 72 0.57 14.91 -8.02
N GLU A 73 1.27 16.06 -8.02
CA GLU A 73 2.11 16.47 -6.89
C GLU A 73 1.26 16.79 -5.64
N GLN A 74 0.09 17.38 -5.81
CA GLN A 74 -0.85 17.58 -4.71
C GLN A 74 -1.37 16.22 -4.19
N MET A 75 -1.69 15.28 -5.08
CA MET A 75 -2.07 13.92 -4.70
C MET A 75 -0.93 13.19 -3.98
N PHE A 76 0.31 13.35 -4.44
CA PHE A 76 1.50 12.86 -3.76
C PHE A 76 1.54 13.31 -2.30
N MET A 77 1.33 14.61 -2.04
CA MET A 77 1.34 15.14 -0.67
C MET A 77 0.25 14.54 0.21
N VAL A 78 -0.94 14.26 -0.36
CA VAL A 78 -2.03 13.62 0.37
C VAL A 78 -1.68 12.17 0.71
N LYS A 79 -1.29 11.37 -0.28
CA LYS A 79 -0.97 9.94 -0.07
C LYS A 79 0.31 9.73 0.75
N ARG A 80 1.26 10.64 0.65
CA ARG A 80 2.48 10.66 1.47
C ARG A 80 2.20 10.68 2.97
N SER A 81 1.09 11.28 3.41
CA SER A 81 0.75 11.34 4.85
C SER A 81 0.74 9.95 5.52
N ALA A 82 0.31 8.90 4.80
CA ALA A 82 0.37 7.53 5.30
C ALA A 82 1.82 7.00 5.44
N VAL A 83 2.72 7.43 4.55
CA VAL A 83 4.15 7.08 4.57
C VAL A 83 4.87 7.79 5.72
N ASP A 84 4.53 9.05 5.97
CA ASP A 84 5.17 9.88 7.00
C ASP A 84 4.91 9.38 8.43
N VAL A 85 3.81 8.64 8.66
CA VAL A 85 3.47 8.08 9.99
C VAL A 85 3.98 6.66 10.22
N VAL A 86 4.77 6.10 9.30
CA VAL A 86 5.39 4.78 9.48
C VAL A 86 6.44 4.84 10.58
N LEU A 87 6.41 3.83 11.47
CA LEU A 87 7.36 3.67 12.55
C LEU A 87 8.78 3.37 12.04
N PRO A 88 9.84 3.69 12.80
CA PRO A 88 11.23 3.42 12.38
C PRO A 88 11.52 1.94 12.06
N GLY A 89 10.88 1.02 12.75
CA GLY A 89 11.00 -0.43 12.50
C GLY A 89 9.96 -0.99 11.54
N GLY A 90 9.14 -0.12 10.95
CA GLY A 90 8.07 -0.50 10.02
C GLY A 90 8.51 -0.52 8.57
N ALA A 91 7.55 -0.60 7.65
CA ALA A 91 7.80 -0.67 6.21
C ALA A 91 6.86 0.21 5.38
N LYS A 92 7.38 0.71 4.26
CA LYS A 92 6.63 1.39 3.19
C LYS A 92 6.63 0.47 1.97
N VAL A 93 5.47 -0.01 1.58
CA VAL A 93 5.31 -0.85 0.39
C VAL A 93 4.84 0.04 -0.76
N LEU A 94 5.68 0.21 -1.77
CA LEU A 94 5.53 1.23 -2.80
C LEU A 94 5.61 0.62 -4.19
N LYS A 95 4.69 1.01 -5.08
CA LYS A 95 4.71 0.56 -6.47
C LYS A 95 5.89 1.17 -7.22
N ALA A 96 6.73 0.32 -7.81
CA ALA A 96 7.89 0.74 -8.58
C ALA A 96 7.53 1.28 -9.97
N ASP A 97 6.46 0.75 -10.59
CA ASP A 97 5.98 1.18 -11.92
C ASP A 97 5.35 2.57 -11.92
N ASP A 98 4.99 3.12 -10.75
CA ASP A 98 4.52 4.50 -10.62
C ASP A 98 5.67 5.37 -10.09
N PRO A 99 6.31 6.22 -10.95
CA PRO A 99 7.46 7.02 -10.55
C PRO A 99 7.16 7.96 -9.37
N ILE A 100 5.93 8.47 -9.30
CA ILE A 100 5.51 9.40 -8.23
C ILE A 100 5.40 8.63 -6.89
N VAL A 101 4.94 7.38 -6.92
CA VAL A 101 4.93 6.53 -5.73
C VAL A 101 6.33 6.10 -5.34
N ALA A 102 7.16 5.70 -6.31
CA ALA A 102 8.55 5.30 -6.08
C ALA A 102 9.39 6.41 -5.43
N ASP A 103 9.12 7.68 -5.75
CA ASP A 103 9.77 8.85 -5.15
C ASP A 103 9.47 9.01 -3.64
N MET A 104 8.52 8.26 -3.09
CA MET A 104 8.30 8.20 -1.64
C MET A 104 9.32 7.32 -0.90
N ALA A 105 10.09 6.49 -1.60
CA ALA A 105 11.00 5.54 -0.97
C ALA A 105 12.02 6.18 0.01
N PRO A 106 12.65 7.33 -0.29
CA PRO A 106 13.57 7.99 0.64
C PRO A 106 12.86 8.78 1.76
N LEU A 107 11.54 8.94 1.70
CA LEU A 107 10.79 9.78 2.64
C LEU A 107 10.36 9.03 3.90
N GLY A 108 10.12 9.79 4.98
CA GLY A 108 9.63 9.23 6.25
C GLY A 108 10.63 8.27 6.90
N ARG A 109 10.09 7.35 7.68
CA ARG A 109 10.84 6.32 8.41
C ARG A 109 10.48 4.93 7.89
N GLY A 110 11.11 3.90 8.45
CA GLY A 110 10.89 2.52 8.04
C GLY A 110 11.56 2.15 6.71
N GLU A 111 11.58 0.87 6.42
CA GLU A 111 12.18 0.33 5.20
C GLU A 111 11.28 0.57 3.99
N ALA A 112 11.86 0.88 2.83
CA ALA A 112 11.13 0.89 1.57
C ALA A 112 11.18 -0.51 0.93
N ILE A 113 10.01 -1.12 0.73
CA ILE A 113 9.80 -2.35 -0.02
C ILE A 113 9.16 -1.94 -1.34
N LEU A 114 9.84 -2.21 -2.45
CA LEU A 114 9.30 -1.90 -3.78
C LEU A 114 8.60 -3.12 -4.37
N PHE A 115 7.48 -2.89 -5.05
CA PHE A 115 6.81 -3.95 -5.78
C PHE A 115 6.53 -3.57 -7.24
N ALA A 116 6.60 -4.57 -8.13
CA ALA A 116 6.22 -4.48 -9.54
C ALA A 116 5.79 -5.86 -10.04
N ILE A 117 5.08 -5.92 -11.17
CA ILE A 117 4.79 -7.21 -11.82
C ILE A 117 6.07 -7.76 -12.46
N ASP A 118 6.82 -6.91 -13.17
CA ASP A 118 8.02 -7.32 -13.88
C ASP A 118 9.23 -7.46 -12.94
N PRO A 119 9.81 -8.68 -12.79
CA PRO A 119 11.02 -8.89 -11.99
C PRO A 119 12.26 -8.17 -12.55
N ALA A 120 12.24 -7.80 -13.84
CA ALA A 120 13.30 -7.05 -14.50
C ALA A 120 13.17 -5.53 -14.38
N HIS A 121 12.11 -5.03 -13.71
CA HIS A 121 11.93 -3.60 -13.49
C HIS A 121 13.20 -2.99 -12.83
N PRO A 122 13.76 -1.87 -13.33
CA PRO A 122 15.06 -1.34 -12.89
C PRO A 122 15.16 -1.14 -11.38
N LEU A 123 14.11 -0.60 -10.74
CA LEU A 123 14.09 -0.39 -9.29
C LEU A 123 14.02 -1.71 -8.50
N ILE A 124 13.35 -2.74 -9.02
CA ILE A 124 13.33 -4.08 -8.42
C ILE A 124 14.72 -4.70 -8.52
N ALA A 125 15.33 -4.67 -9.70
CA ALA A 125 16.68 -5.18 -9.92
C ALA A 125 17.72 -4.48 -9.02
N GLN A 126 17.62 -3.15 -8.87
CA GLN A 126 18.45 -2.36 -7.97
C GLN A 126 18.28 -2.82 -6.51
N ARG A 127 17.03 -2.91 -6.02
CA ARG A 127 16.76 -3.33 -4.64
C ARG A 127 17.31 -4.72 -4.33
N ARG A 128 17.16 -5.65 -5.26
CA ARG A 128 17.74 -7.00 -5.14
C ARG A 128 19.26 -6.96 -5.08
N ALA A 129 19.91 -6.16 -5.93
CA ALA A 129 21.36 -5.98 -5.91
C ALA A 129 21.90 -5.38 -4.60
N GLU A 130 21.09 -4.54 -3.94
CA GLU A 130 21.37 -3.94 -2.62
C GLU A 130 21.02 -4.88 -1.45
N ASN A 131 20.57 -6.11 -1.70
CA ASN A 131 20.02 -7.04 -0.72
C ASN A 131 18.82 -6.48 0.05
N GLY A 132 18.13 -5.49 -0.50
CA GLY A 132 16.90 -4.93 0.04
C GLY A 132 15.68 -5.80 -0.28
N ARG A 133 14.55 -5.49 0.37
CA ARG A 133 13.29 -6.20 0.10
C ARG A 133 12.59 -5.67 -1.15
N ALA A 134 12.10 -6.59 -1.97
CA ALA A 134 11.26 -6.30 -3.14
C ALA A 134 10.22 -7.41 -3.34
N VAL A 135 9.12 -7.07 -4.01
CA VAL A 135 8.06 -8.02 -4.36
C VAL A 135 7.79 -7.95 -5.87
N PHE A 136 7.72 -9.09 -6.52
CA PHE A 136 7.49 -9.16 -7.97
C PHE A 136 6.79 -10.48 -8.34
N VAL A 137 6.43 -10.62 -9.61
CA VAL A 137 5.88 -11.87 -10.13
C VAL A 137 6.93 -12.56 -10.98
N GLU A 138 7.31 -13.77 -10.61
CA GLU A 138 8.22 -14.61 -11.36
C GLU A 138 7.55 -15.95 -11.66
N ASP A 139 7.53 -16.36 -12.92
CA ASP A 139 6.88 -17.60 -13.39
C ASP A 139 5.42 -17.75 -12.91
N GLY A 140 4.68 -16.64 -12.82
CA GLY A 140 3.29 -16.63 -12.36
C GLY A 140 3.12 -16.77 -10.83
N VAL A 141 4.20 -16.62 -10.06
CA VAL A 141 4.19 -16.70 -8.60
C VAL A 141 4.61 -15.35 -8.02
N ILE A 142 3.85 -14.86 -7.03
CA ILE A 142 4.26 -13.70 -6.23
C ILE A 142 5.46 -14.12 -5.40
N THR A 143 6.57 -13.41 -5.57
CA THR A 143 7.87 -13.73 -4.98
C THR A 143 8.38 -12.54 -4.19
N VAL A 144 8.95 -12.80 -3.02
CA VAL A 144 9.60 -11.80 -2.16
C VAL A 144 11.11 -12.02 -2.22
N ALA A 145 11.84 -10.99 -2.64
CA ALA A 145 13.30 -10.94 -2.49
C ALA A 145 13.66 -10.31 -1.14
N GLU A 146 14.59 -10.92 -0.42
CA GLU A 146 15.14 -10.42 0.83
C GLU A 146 16.54 -10.97 1.07
N GLY A 147 17.53 -10.09 1.36
CA GLY A 147 18.87 -10.50 1.74
C GLY A 147 19.61 -11.40 0.72
N GLY A 148 19.30 -11.25 -0.57
CA GLY A 148 19.87 -12.06 -1.66
C GLY A 148 19.14 -13.39 -1.92
N TRP A 149 18.01 -13.64 -1.25
CA TRP A 149 17.18 -14.82 -1.46
C TRP A 149 15.83 -14.42 -2.04
N ASP A 150 15.31 -15.24 -2.95
CA ASP A 150 13.97 -15.11 -3.52
C ASP A 150 13.09 -16.22 -2.96
N THR A 151 11.99 -15.82 -2.30
CA THR A 151 11.04 -16.73 -1.65
C THR A 151 9.71 -16.68 -2.37
N PRO A 152 9.28 -17.76 -3.05
CA PRO A 152 7.95 -17.88 -3.61
C PRO A 152 6.89 -17.85 -2.49
N VAL A 153 5.83 -17.04 -2.66
CA VAL A 153 4.78 -16.88 -1.65
C VAL A 153 3.48 -17.56 -2.07
N VAL A 154 2.94 -17.19 -3.22
CA VAL A 154 1.67 -17.72 -3.70
C VAL A 154 1.55 -17.57 -5.22
N PRO A 155 1.02 -18.59 -5.93
CA PRO A 155 0.68 -18.44 -7.35
C PRO A 155 -0.37 -17.34 -7.55
N VAL A 156 -0.17 -16.49 -8.55
CA VAL A 156 -1.11 -15.40 -8.91
C VAL A 156 -2.53 -15.94 -9.11
N ALA A 157 -2.65 -17.14 -9.71
CA ALA A 157 -3.94 -17.77 -9.96
C ALA A 157 -4.70 -18.18 -8.68
N GLU A 158 -4.00 -18.34 -7.55
CA GLU A 158 -4.60 -18.70 -6.26
C GLU A 158 -5.03 -17.45 -5.46
N VAL A 159 -4.62 -16.25 -5.87
CA VAL A 159 -5.06 -15.01 -5.25
C VAL A 159 -6.51 -14.73 -5.65
N PRO A 160 -7.46 -14.67 -4.71
CA PRO A 160 -8.90 -14.54 -5.02
C PRO A 160 -9.25 -13.36 -5.93
N LEU A 161 -8.59 -12.21 -5.74
CA LEU A 161 -8.81 -10.99 -6.51
C LEU A 161 -8.48 -11.15 -8.00
N THR A 162 -7.59 -12.07 -8.35
CA THR A 162 -7.20 -12.30 -9.75
C THR A 162 -8.18 -13.16 -10.54
N HIS A 163 -9.20 -13.72 -9.87
CA HIS A 163 -10.18 -14.65 -10.47
C HIS A 163 -9.50 -15.80 -11.25
N GLY A 164 -8.51 -16.44 -10.65
CA GLY A 164 -7.73 -17.49 -11.28
C GLY A 164 -6.76 -16.99 -12.35
N GLY A 165 -6.20 -15.80 -12.17
CA GLY A 165 -5.28 -15.15 -13.11
C GLY A 165 -5.95 -14.47 -14.30
N ARG A 166 -7.29 -14.47 -14.39
CA ARG A 166 -8.04 -13.87 -15.52
C ARG A 166 -8.19 -12.34 -15.41
N ALA A 167 -7.93 -11.77 -14.25
CA ALA A 167 -7.97 -10.33 -14.01
C ALA A 167 -6.54 -9.81 -13.69
N PRO A 168 -5.65 -9.70 -14.70
CA PRO A 168 -4.24 -9.33 -14.48
C PRO A 168 -4.08 -7.93 -13.86
N PHE A 169 -5.03 -7.01 -14.12
CA PHE A 169 -5.03 -5.68 -13.50
C PHE A 169 -5.24 -5.68 -11.97
N GLN A 170 -5.69 -6.82 -11.41
CA GLN A 170 -5.83 -6.97 -9.95
C GLN A 170 -4.57 -7.47 -9.27
N ILE A 171 -3.53 -7.85 -10.02
CA ILE A 171 -2.29 -8.39 -9.43
C ILE A 171 -1.57 -7.31 -8.62
N GLU A 172 -1.73 -6.06 -8.98
CA GLU A 172 -1.09 -4.90 -8.32
C GLU A 172 -1.85 -4.38 -7.09
N ASN A 173 -3.07 -4.87 -6.86
CA ASN A 173 -3.90 -4.53 -5.70
C ASN A 173 -3.78 -5.59 -4.62
#